data_f168894bb34a1adcde039a44e690f5c9
#
_entry.id   f168894bb34a1adcde039a44e690f5c9
#
_cell.length_a   1.000
_cell.length_b   1.000
_cell.length_c   1.000
_cell.angle_alpha   90.00
_cell.angle_beta   90.00
_cell.angle_gamma   90.00
#
_symmetry.space_group_name_H-M   'P 1'
#
loop_
_entity.id
_entity.type
_entity.pdbx_description
1 polymer ?
#
loop_
_entity_poly.entity_id
_entity_poly.type
_entity_poly.pdbx_seq_one_letter_code
_entity_poly.pdbx_strand_id
1 'polypeptide(L)'
;SNHPATDLYHKDENITVTPAGGIIFSPNYPKAYPRNLCLSWKLLAPPGSLIHLQFDEQFHLEEPVNGKCSHDFVEVEEKSQTTIIKWGRWCGQKAPSRLTSKSNTLRIIFNSDDYFVAKPGFKIYYSL
;
A
#
# COMPACT_ATOMS: atom_id res chain seq x y z
N SER A 1 16.09 5.96 -26.48
CA SER A 1 15.96 5.30 -25.35
C SER A 1 14.59 5.01 -24.94
N ASN A 2 14.47 4.23 -24.06
CA ASN A 2 13.28 3.96 -23.53
C ASN A 2 12.73 5.01 -22.84
N HIS A 3 11.52 5.25 -22.88
CA HIS A 3 10.93 6.22 -22.09
C HIS A 3 10.09 5.62 -21.04
N PRO A 4 9.78 6.39 -20.02
CA PRO A 4 9.15 5.89 -18.80
C PRO A 4 7.88 5.13 -19.01
N ALA A 5 7.14 5.46 -20.01
CA ALA A 5 5.86 4.82 -20.23
C ALA A 5 5.97 3.32 -20.48
N THR A 6 7.10 2.87 -21.03
CA THR A 6 7.24 1.45 -21.31
C THR A 6 7.62 0.65 -20.10
N ASP A 7 8.05 1.32 -19.02
CA ASP A 7 8.43 0.65 -17.79
C ASP A 7 7.32 0.62 -16.75
N LEU A 8 6.27 1.36 -16.96
CA LEU A 8 5.21 1.47 -15.93
C LEU A 8 4.48 0.15 -15.80
N TYR A 9 4.44 -0.38 -14.60
CA TYR A 9 3.72 -1.60 -14.28
C TYR A 9 2.51 -1.25 -13.42
N HIS A 10 1.33 -1.52 -13.93
CA HIS A 10 0.08 -1.23 -13.25
C HIS A 10 -0.67 -2.54 -12.99
N LYS A 11 -1.10 -2.74 -11.76
CA LYS A 11 -1.88 -3.92 -11.39
C LYS A 11 -2.85 -3.58 -10.28
N ASP A 12 -4.11 -3.96 -10.45
CA ASP A 12 -5.13 -3.89 -9.42
C ASP A 12 -5.53 -5.30 -9.05
N GLU A 13 -5.54 -5.58 -7.75
CA GLU A 13 -5.86 -6.90 -7.25
C GLU A 13 -7.01 -6.81 -6.27
N ASN A 14 -7.97 -7.72 -6.38
CA ASN A 14 -9.09 -7.81 -5.43
C ASN A 14 -8.83 -8.97 -4.49
N ILE A 15 -8.96 -8.72 -3.20
CA ILE A 15 -8.71 -9.72 -2.16
C ILE A 15 -9.97 -9.84 -1.30
N THR A 16 -10.46 -11.08 -1.15
CA THR A 16 -11.51 -11.37 -0.20
C THR A 16 -10.86 -11.67 1.15
N VAL A 17 -11.18 -10.88 2.16
CA VAL A 17 -10.61 -11.07 3.49
C VAL A 17 -11.43 -12.13 4.21
N THR A 18 -10.74 -13.14 4.72
CA THR A 18 -11.35 -14.26 5.45
C THR A 18 -10.77 -14.32 6.86
N PRO A 19 -11.32 -15.15 7.75
CA PRO A 19 -10.76 -15.27 9.11
C PRO A 19 -9.29 -15.69 9.15
N ALA A 20 -8.79 -16.32 8.08
CA ALA A 20 -7.38 -16.68 8.04
C ALA A 20 -6.47 -15.45 7.91
N GLY A 21 -6.99 -14.34 7.42
CA GLY A 21 -6.17 -13.16 7.18
C GLY A 21 -5.18 -13.36 6.04
N GLY A 22 -4.21 -12.49 5.92
CA GLY A 22 -3.20 -12.58 4.88
C GLY A 22 -2.15 -11.49 5.02
N ILE A 23 -1.26 -11.46 4.02
CA ILE A 23 -0.13 -10.53 4.02
C ILE A 23 0.01 -9.95 2.62
N ILE A 24 0.28 -8.65 2.54
CA ILE A 24 0.62 -7.97 1.30
C ILE A 24 2.08 -7.53 1.41
N PHE A 25 2.86 -7.84 0.38
CA PHE A 25 4.26 -7.45 0.31
C PHE A 25 4.46 -6.50 -0.86
N SER A 26 5.42 -5.58 -0.74
CA SER A 26 5.94 -4.92 -1.93
C SER A 26 6.67 -5.95 -2.78
N PRO A 27 6.70 -5.78 -4.12
CA PRO A 27 7.41 -6.74 -4.98
C PRO A 27 8.87 -6.88 -4.54
N ASN A 28 9.36 -8.11 -4.59
CA ASN A 28 10.73 -8.49 -4.20
C ASN A 28 11.07 -8.37 -2.72
N TYR A 29 10.10 -7.95 -1.88
CA TYR A 29 10.35 -7.81 -0.44
C TYR A 29 10.97 -9.11 0.12
N PRO A 30 12.01 -9.06 0.95
CA PRO A 30 12.65 -7.89 1.53
C PRO A 30 13.78 -7.29 0.70
N LYS A 31 13.88 -7.65 -0.57
CA LYS A 31 14.82 -7.03 -1.48
C LYS A 31 14.21 -5.76 -2.05
N ALA A 32 15.03 -4.95 -2.68
CA ALA A 32 14.57 -3.65 -3.18
C ALA A 32 13.40 -3.79 -4.16
N TYR A 33 12.40 -2.95 -4.02
CA TYR A 33 11.25 -2.97 -4.92
C TYR A 33 11.59 -2.27 -6.25
N PRO A 34 10.91 -2.67 -7.33
CA PRO A 34 11.17 -2.06 -8.65
C PRO A 34 10.69 -0.60 -8.72
N ARG A 35 11.21 0.13 -9.67
CA ARG A 35 10.70 1.45 -10.03
C ARG A 35 9.45 1.31 -10.89
N ASN A 36 8.75 2.41 -11.08
CA ASN A 36 7.60 2.54 -12.00
C ASN A 36 6.45 1.59 -11.68
N LEU A 37 6.11 1.47 -10.39
CA LEU A 37 5.00 0.65 -9.96
C LEU A 37 3.78 1.51 -9.65
N CYS A 38 2.61 0.99 -10.01
CA CYS A 38 1.33 1.55 -9.62
C CYS A 38 0.43 0.38 -9.26
N LEU A 39 0.48 -0.03 -8.00
CA LEU A 39 -0.20 -1.23 -7.53
C LEU A 39 -1.32 -0.86 -6.58
N SER A 40 -2.41 -1.58 -6.63
CA SER A 40 -3.47 -1.44 -5.65
C SER A 40 -4.03 -2.79 -5.24
N TRP A 41 -4.43 -2.88 -3.99
CA TRP A 41 -5.10 -4.05 -3.43
C TRP A 41 -6.40 -3.59 -2.84
N LYS A 42 -7.51 -4.12 -3.34
CA LYS A 42 -8.83 -3.81 -2.83
C LYS A 42 -9.28 -4.95 -1.94
N LEU A 43 -9.39 -4.67 -0.66
CA LEU A 43 -9.76 -5.66 0.34
C LEU A 43 -11.26 -5.58 0.61
N LEU A 44 -11.93 -6.73 0.55
CA LEU A 44 -13.36 -6.82 0.83
C LEU A 44 -13.59 -7.87 1.90
N ALA A 45 -14.17 -7.46 3.01
CA ALA A 45 -14.54 -8.34 4.10
C ALA A 45 -16.05 -8.64 4.03
N PRO A 46 -16.54 -9.64 4.78
CA PRO A 46 -17.98 -9.89 4.83
C PRO A 46 -18.72 -8.67 5.38
N PRO A 47 -19.99 -8.47 4.96
CA PRO A 47 -20.79 -7.36 5.49
C PRO A 47 -20.86 -7.40 7.00
N GLY A 48 -20.68 -6.24 7.62
CA GLY A 48 -20.68 -6.12 9.08
C GLY A 48 -19.32 -6.35 9.72
N SER A 49 -18.31 -6.80 8.97
CA SER A 49 -16.97 -6.99 9.47
C SER A 49 -16.11 -5.79 9.16
N LEU A 50 -15.11 -5.56 9.99
CA LEU A 50 -14.11 -4.51 9.76
C LEU A 50 -12.80 -5.16 9.37
N ILE A 51 -11.93 -4.39 8.73
CA ILE A 51 -10.62 -4.86 8.29
C ILE A 51 -9.55 -4.21 9.15
N HIS A 52 -8.67 -5.03 9.71
CA HIS A 52 -7.53 -4.56 10.50
C HIS A 52 -6.28 -4.70 9.66
N LEU A 53 -5.48 -3.64 9.61
CA LEU A 53 -4.16 -3.66 9.00
C LEU A 53 -3.11 -3.53 10.09
N GLN A 54 -2.03 -4.28 9.94
CA GLN A 54 -0.87 -4.15 10.80
C GLN A 54 0.35 -4.02 9.89
N PHE A 55 1.04 -2.90 10.00
CA PHE A 55 2.24 -2.65 9.21
C PHE A 55 3.42 -3.24 9.95
N ASP A 56 4.20 -4.04 9.24
CA ASP A 56 5.44 -4.56 9.83
C ASP A 56 6.38 -3.38 10.08
N GLU A 57 7.13 -3.44 11.15
CA GLU A 57 8.00 -2.31 11.50
C GLU A 57 9.14 -2.12 10.53
N GLN A 58 9.46 -3.11 9.72
CA GLN A 58 10.44 -2.95 8.64
C GLN A 58 9.79 -2.32 7.42
N PHE A 59 9.41 -1.08 7.56
CA PHE A 59 8.84 -0.28 6.47
C PHE A 59 9.89 0.73 6.04
N HIS A 60 10.31 0.67 4.76
CA HIS A 60 11.31 1.62 4.29
C HIS A 60 11.15 1.85 2.80
N LEU A 61 10.71 3.03 2.44
CA LEU A 61 10.57 3.49 1.07
C LEU A 61 11.47 4.70 0.88
N GLU A 62 11.48 5.24 -0.33
CA GLU A 62 12.19 6.49 -0.61
C GLU A 62 11.76 7.58 0.37
N GLU A 63 12.73 8.37 0.83
CA GLU A 63 12.47 9.37 1.87
C GLU A 63 11.61 10.52 1.35
N PRO A 64 10.84 11.17 2.24
CA PRO A 64 10.03 12.31 1.80
C PRO A 64 10.91 13.50 1.44
N VAL A 65 10.36 14.38 0.59
CA VAL A 65 11.00 15.63 0.22
C VAL A 65 10.19 16.77 0.82
N ASN A 66 10.84 17.58 1.63
CA ASN A 66 10.17 18.69 2.34
C ASN A 66 8.96 18.22 3.15
N GLY A 67 9.11 17.05 3.78
CA GLY A 67 8.05 16.48 4.59
C GLY A 67 6.90 15.87 3.81
N LYS A 68 7.02 15.74 2.49
CA LYS A 68 5.95 15.19 1.65
C LYS A 68 6.40 13.93 0.94
N CYS A 69 5.50 12.94 0.91
CA CYS A 69 5.72 11.71 0.17
C CYS A 69 5.33 11.92 -1.29
N SER A 70 6.23 12.58 -2.05
CA SER A 70 5.94 12.91 -3.43
C SER A 70 6.56 11.95 -4.44
N HIS A 71 7.34 10.99 -4.00
CA HIS A 71 7.99 10.03 -4.88
C HIS A 71 7.37 8.65 -4.72
N ASP A 72 7.90 7.83 -3.82
CA ASP A 72 7.34 6.52 -3.57
C ASP A 72 6.47 6.60 -2.32
N PHE A 73 5.34 5.90 -2.31
CA PHE A 73 4.46 5.97 -1.14
C PHE A 73 3.50 4.79 -1.08
N VAL A 74 3.02 4.54 0.13
CA VAL A 74 1.87 3.68 0.36
C VAL A 74 0.74 4.57 0.85
N GLU A 75 -0.44 4.40 0.27
CA GLU A 75 -1.66 5.08 0.71
C GLU A 75 -2.69 4.06 1.13
N VAL A 76 -3.53 4.42 2.07
CA VAL A 76 -4.70 3.63 2.42
C VAL A 76 -5.91 4.53 2.33
N GLU A 77 -6.92 4.07 1.62
CA GLU A 77 -8.18 4.79 1.51
C GLU A 77 -9.37 3.84 1.69
N GLU A 78 -10.48 4.40 2.05
CA GLU A 78 -11.72 3.66 2.28
C GLU A 78 -12.84 4.38 1.57
N LYS A 79 -13.57 3.67 0.70
CA LYS A 79 -14.61 4.29 -0.09
C LYS A 79 -15.95 3.75 0.33
N SER A 80 -16.85 4.65 0.68
CA SER A 80 -18.24 4.29 0.90
C SER A 80 -19.08 4.87 -0.23
N GLN A 81 -20.40 4.70 -0.15
CA GLN A 81 -21.28 5.19 -1.21
C GLN A 81 -21.23 6.70 -1.37
N THR A 82 -20.98 7.42 -0.28
CA THR A 82 -21.09 8.87 -0.27
C THR A 82 -19.78 9.59 0.04
N THR A 83 -18.77 8.88 0.57
CA THR A 83 -17.54 9.52 1.01
C THR A 83 -16.32 8.67 0.72
N ILE A 84 -15.16 9.32 0.67
CA ILE A 84 -13.88 8.65 0.61
C ILE A 84 -13.09 9.11 1.82
N ILE A 85 -12.60 8.15 2.61
CA ILE A 85 -11.75 8.44 3.75
C ILE A 85 -10.33 8.13 3.32
N LYS A 86 -9.44 9.13 3.41
CA LYS A 86 -8.03 8.90 3.15
C LYS A 86 -7.35 8.75 4.50
N TRP A 87 -6.92 7.53 4.81
CA TRP A 87 -6.29 7.25 6.10
C TRP A 87 -4.90 7.85 6.19
N GLY A 88 -4.17 7.87 5.09
CA GLY A 88 -2.87 8.50 5.06
C GLY A 88 -2.04 8.10 3.86
N ARG A 89 -0.89 8.76 3.74
CA ARG A 89 0.15 8.46 2.76
C ARG A 89 1.47 8.41 3.51
N TRP A 90 2.20 7.32 3.33
CA TRP A 90 3.42 7.08 4.10
C TRP A 90 4.59 6.75 3.18
N CYS A 91 5.78 7.23 3.56
CA CYS A 91 7.03 6.96 2.86
C CYS A 91 8.19 7.00 3.85
N GLY A 92 9.42 6.84 3.38
CA GLY A 92 10.56 6.75 4.26
C GLY A 92 10.42 5.60 5.23
N GLN A 93 10.64 5.86 6.49
CA GLN A 93 10.53 4.84 7.54
C GLN A 93 9.31 5.09 8.44
N LYS A 94 8.37 5.92 8.00
CA LYS A 94 7.21 6.25 8.80
C LYS A 94 5.98 5.58 8.25
N ALA A 95 5.35 4.75 9.07
CA ALA A 95 4.06 4.13 8.77
C ALA A 95 3.33 3.93 10.08
N PRO A 96 1.99 3.86 10.09
CA PRO A 96 1.28 3.53 11.32
C PRO A 96 1.53 2.07 11.68
N SER A 97 1.46 1.74 12.97
CA SER A 97 1.58 0.34 13.34
C SER A 97 0.30 -0.41 13.02
N ARG A 98 -0.85 0.22 13.24
CA ARG A 98 -2.15 -0.41 13.04
C ARG A 98 -3.15 0.58 12.49
N LEU A 99 -4.15 0.03 11.79
CA LEU A 99 -5.24 0.80 11.25
C LEU A 99 -6.46 -0.11 11.14
N THR A 100 -7.63 0.38 11.52
CA THR A 100 -8.87 -0.38 11.42
C THR A 100 -9.87 0.38 10.56
N SER A 101 -10.48 -0.30 9.61
CA SER A 101 -11.47 0.32 8.74
C SER A 101 -12.74 0.67 9.50
N LYS A 102 -13.56 1.53 8.91
CA LYS A 102 -14.90 1.87 9.42
C LYS A 102 -15.99 1.11 8.67
N SER A 103 -15.63 0.44 7.59
CA SER A 103 -16.54 -0.35 6.78
C SER A 103 -15.87 -1.67 6.45
N ASN A 104 -16.48 -2.46 5.58
CA ASN A 104 -15.94 -3.77 5.19
C ASN A 104 -15.04 -3.68 3.95
N THR A 105 -14.59 -2.51 3.56
CA THR A 105 -13.69 -2.36 2.42
C THR A 105 -12.52 -1.45 2.76
N LEU A 106 -11.36 -1.76 2.20
CA LEU A 106 -10.17 -0.88 2.25
C LEU A 106 -9.41 -1.04 0.96
N ARG A 107 -8.71 -0.01 0.56
CA ARG A 107 -7.83 -0.07 -0.60
C ARG A 107 -6.44 0.39 -0.19
N ILE A 108 -5.45 -0.41 -0.53
CA ILE A 108 -4.04 -0.10 -0.30
C ILE A 108 -3.43 0.20 -1.67
N ILE A 109 -2.69 1.29 -1.77
CA ILE A 109 -2.06 1.72 -3.01
C ILE A 109 -0.58 1.87 -2.76
N PHE A 110 0.24 1.29 -3.63
CA PHE A 110 1.69 1.45 -3.60
C PHE A 110 2.15 2.03 -4.92
N ASN A 111 2.89 3.12 -4.85
CA ASN A 111 3.40 3.80 -6.02
C ASN A 111 4.90 3.97 -5.90
N SER A 112 5.64 3.63 -6.94
CA SER A 112 7.04 4.00 -7.03
C SER A 112 7.26 4.78 -8.32
N ASP A 113 8.16 5.76 -8.27
CA ASP A 113 8.43 6.62 -9.42
C ASP A 113 9.50 6.00 -10.33
N ASP A 114 10.03 6.78 -11.26
CA ASP A 114 10.97 6.28 -12.25
C ASP A 114 12.41 6.22 -11.75
N TYR A 115 12.66 6.55 -10.48
CA TYR A 115 13.99 6.50 -9.91
C TYR A 115 14.09 5.31 -8.94
N PHE A 116 14.95 4.35 -9.28
CA PHE A 116 15.12 3.17 -8.44
C PHE A 116 15.86 3.51 -7.16
N VAL A 117 15.33 3.06 -6.02
CA VAL A 117 15.98 3.20 -4.73
C VAL A 117 16.19 1.81 -4.12
N ALA A 118 17.31 1.62 -3.44
CA ALA A 118 17.62 0.32 -2.85
C ALA A 118 16.98 0.20 -1.46
N LYS A 119 15.65 0.21 -1.42
CA LYS A 119 14.88 0.11 -0.17
C LYS A 119 14.05 -1.17 -0.19
N PRO A 120 13.86 -1.83 0.97
CA PRO A 120 13.18 -3.12 1.01
C PRO A 120 11.68 -3.06 0.77
N GLY A 121 11.05 -1.92 0.98
CA GLY A 121 9.62 -1.81 0.81
C GLY A 121 8.85 -2.08 2.09
N PHE A 122 7.78 -2.91 1.99
CA PHE A 122 6.88 -3.07 3.13
C PHE A 122 6.23 -4.46 3.15
N LYS A 123 5.71 -4.77 4.32
CA LYS A 123 4.87 -5.94 4.54
C LYS A 123 3.71 -5.48 5.42
N ILE A 124 2.49 -5.76 4.99
CA ILE A 124 1.27 -5.36 5.69
C ILE A 124 0.42 -6.62 5.91
N TYR A 125 0.07 -6.88 7.17
CA TYR A 125 -0.82 -7.97 7.51
C TYR A 125 -2.25 -7.45 7.50
N TYR A 126 -3.18 -8.22 6.97
CA TYR A 126 -4.59 -7.87 7.06
C TYR A 126 -5.39 -8.98 7.73
N SER A 127 -6.45 -8.63 8.43
CA SER A 127 -7.29 -9.59 9.15
C SER A 127 -8.68 -9.00 9.37
N LEU A 128 -9.57 -9.86 9.82
CA LEU A 128 -10.90 -9.44 10.26
C LEU A 128 -10.89 -9.01 11.73
#